data_691aef4d99a6d4cffb34ecc1b94ff3e7
#
_entry.id   691aef4d99a6d4cffb34ecc1b94ff3e7
#
_cell.length_a   1.000
_cell.length_b   1.000
_cell.length_c   1.000
_cell.angle_alpha   90.00
_cell.angle_beta   90.00
_cell.angle_gamma   90.00
#
_symmetry.space_group_name_H-M   'P 1'
#
loop_
_entity.id
_entity.type
_entity.pdbx_description
1 polymer ?
#
loop_
_entity_poly.entity_id
_entity_poly.type
_entity_poly.pdbx_seq_one_letter_code
_entity_poly.pdbx_strand_id
1 'polypeptide(L)'
;MGSLFSMTNTKTNQSKSEEICPNERFKRQRMSPATVEECPRLIPNLPDELSLQIMARLPRICYYHIRLVSRRWKATIMNNELYKVRKEIGTTEEWLYLLVRDGQNKLLWHALDPRSGIWQRLPVMPSVVDEENSQKGSSRFWMWNMVEGIRIAEIIRGLLRQKDALDDMPFCGCSFGAVDGCLYVLGGFSKASTVKCVWRFDPIQNVWKKVTSMSTGRAYCKTSILNNKLYVVGGVSQGQAGLIPLRSAEVYDPFTDTWSDVPSMPFSRAGVLPTVFLADMLRPIATGLTSYKGRLYVPQSLYSWPFFVDVGGEIYDPETNSWIEMPNGMGEGWPIKQAGTKLSVVVNDELYAFDPSNSMDNGKIKVYDEGEDAWKVVIGKVPVYDFSNSESPYLLAGLHGKLHFIAKNSKQDIAVLQAVPCNNLDSSPSASTSLSPKSMQDEFLIDSAAETETDPVVWIEVASRSFGLSELINCQVVDI
;
A
#
# COMPACT_ATOMS: atom_id res chain seq x y z
N MET A 1 16.02 27.54 -62.63
CA MET A 1 14.98 28.30 -63.35
C MET A 1 13.85 28.41 -62.37
N GLY A 2 13.66 29.41 -61.69
CA GLY A 2 13.29 30.79 -61.93
C GLY A 2 11.90 30.93 -61.37
N SER A 3 11.62 31.66 -60.43
CA SER A 3 11.57 33.10 -60.12
C SER A 3 10.20 33.36 -59.51
N LEU A 4 10.10 33.82 -58.28
CA LEU A 4 10.12 35.20 -57.78
C LEU A 4 8.84 36.01 -58.06
N PHE A 5 8.45 36.68 -57.03
CA PHE A 5 7.95 38.02 -56.71
C PHE A 5 6.54 38.01 -56.13
N SER A 6 6.28 38.44 -54.93
CA SER A 6 6.58 39.64 -54.14
C SER A 6 5.61 40.81 -54.38
N MET A 7 5.24 41.38 -53.28
CA MET A 7 4.85 42.78 -52.98
C MET A 7 3.40 43.18 -53.14
N THR A 8 2.78 43.66 -52.15
CA THR A 8 2.81 44.85 -51.26
C THR A 8 1.78 45.91 -51.62
N ASN A 9 1.25 46.46 -50.55
CA ASN A 9 0.85 47.86 -50.34
C ASN A 9 -0.56 48.31 -50.74
N THR A 10 -1.24 48.81 -49.83
CA THR A 10 -1.37 50.03 -49.04
C THR A 10 -2.53 50.92 -49.44
N LYS A 11 -3.24 51.38 -48.35
CA LYS A 11 -3.88 52.70 -48.19
C LYS A 11 -4.99 53.13 -49.20
N THR A 12 -6.01 53.80 -48.84
CA THR A 12 -6.31 54.95 -47.98
C THR A 12 -7.77 55.29 -47.99
N ASN A 13 -8.25 55.74 -46.88
CA ASN A 13 -9.13 56.88 -46.57
C ASN A 13 -10.21 57.45 -47.53
N GLN A 14 -11.23 57.85 -46.83
CA GLN A 14 -12.06 59.08 -46.92
C GLN A 14 -13.53 58.79 -47.24
N SER A 15 -14.40 59.02 -46.35
CA SER A 15 -14.99 60.19 -45.71
C SER A 15 -16.27 60.71 -46.40
N LYS A 16 -17.20 61.12 -45.56
CA LYS A 16 -18.37 62.02 -45.74
C LYS A 16 -19.65 61.37 -46.21
N SER A 17 -20.81 61.70 -45.74
CA SER A 17 -21.32 62.77 -44.87
C SER A 17 -22.78 62.48 -44.56
N GLU A 18 -23.19 62.75 -43.34
CA GLU A 18 -24.39 63.51 -42.93
C GLU A 18 -25.69 63.37 -43.68
N GLU A 19 -26.74 63.02 -42.91
CA GLU A 19 -27.94 63.84 -42.64
C GLU A 19 -28.87 63.08 -41.66
N ILE A 20 -29.08 63.53 -40.47
CA ILE A 20 -30.05 64.35 -39.74
C ILE A 20 -31.47 63.76 -39.68
N CYS A 21 -31.80 63.21 -38.47
CA CYS A 21 -32.95 63.36 -37.55
C CYS A 21 -34.42 63.27 -38.08
N PRO A 22 -35.44 63.18 -37.18
CA PRO A 22 -35.52 62.70 -35.77
C PRO A 22 -36.75 61.78 -35.54
N ASN A 23 -36.80 61.02 -34.48
CA ASN A 23 -37.92 61.10 -33.55
C ASN A 23 -37.72 60.21 -32.28
N GLU A 24 -37.88 60.82 -31.21
CA GLU A 24 -37.83 60.30 -29.83
C GLU A 24 -38.86 59.23 -29.58
N ARG A 25 -38.45 58.20 -28.89
CA ARG A 25 -39.23 57.61 -27.76
C ARG A 25 -38.29 57.05 -26.73
N PHE A 26 -38.03 57.82 -25.69
CA PHE A 26 -37.47 57.39 -24.42
C PHE A 26 -38.30 56.19 -23.86
N LYS A 27 -37.82 54.96 -24.02
CA LYS A 27 -38.16 53.87 -23.17
C LYS A 27 -37.14 53.83 -22.06
N ARG A 28 -37.52 54.34 -20.88
CA ARG A 28 -36.83 54.06 -19.61
C ARG A 28 -36.70 52.54 -19.49
N GLN A 29 -35.52 52.02 -19.79
CA GLN A 29 -35.10 50.72 -19.32
C GLN A 29 -34.94 50.84 -17.78
N ARG A 30 -35.89 50.29 -17.05
CA ARG A 30 -35.67 49.93 -15.67
C ARG A 30 -34.44 49.02 -15.63
N MET A 31 -33.36 49.52 -15.07
CA MET A 31 -32.27 48.66 -14.59
C MET A 31 -32.91 47.81 -13.49
N SER A 32 -33.19 46.57 -13.78
CA SER A 32 -33.37 45.52 -12.78
C SER A 32 -32.09 45.48 -11.97
N PRO A 33 -32.13 45.45 -10.63
CA PRO A 33 -30.95 45.21 -9.86
C PRO A 33 -30.39 43.87 -10.33
N ALA A 34 -29.10 43.85 -10.66
CA ALA A 34 -28.39 42.62 -10.91
C ALA A 34 -28.66 41.71 -9.71
N THR A 35 -29.49 40.71 -9.91
CA THR A 35 -29.58 39.58 -9.02
C THR A 35 -28.20 38.97 -9.07
N VAL A 36 -27.42 39.18 -8.02
CA VAL A 36 -26.32 38.33 -7.68
C VAL A 36 -26.91 36.91 -7.71
N GLU A 37 -26.60 36.12 -8.69
CA GLU A 37 -26.92 34.70 -8.70
C GLU A 37 -26.19 34.13 -7.47
N GLU A 38 -26.95 34.10 -6.32
CA GLU A 38 -26.49 33.34 -5.17
C GLU A 38 -26.30 31.93 -5.64
N CYS A 39 -25.04 31.51 -5.74
CA CYS A 39 -24.73 30.12 -5.96
C CYS A 39 -25.52 29.27 -5.00
N PRO A 40 -26.37 28.35 -5.45
CA PRO A 40 -27.24 27.57 -4.58
C PRO A 40 -26.41 26.91 -3.49
N ARG A 41 -26.75 27.12 -2.21
CA ARG A 41 -26.04 26.54 -1.07
C ARG A 41 -26.01 25.03 -1.14
N LEU A 42 -24.95 24.39 -0.58
CA LEU A 42 -24.76 22.94 -0.59
C LEU A 42 -25.94 22.21 0.07
N ILE A 43 -26.38 22.72 1.24
CA ILE A 43 -27.63 22.35 1.92
C ILE A 43 -28.48 23.63 2.02
N PRO A 44 -29.74 23.61 1.58
CA PRO A 44 -30.62 24.80 1.70
C PRO A 44 -30.64 25.33 3.12
N ASN A 45 -30.59 26.66 3.25
CA ASN A 45 -30.64 27.40 4.52
C ASN A 45 -29.45 27.19 5.47
N LEU A 46 -28.37 26.47 5.06
CA LEU A 46 -27.15 26.31 5.84
C LEU A 46 -25.93 26.94 5.12
N PRO A 47 -25.02 27.58 5.86
CA PRO A 47 -23.70 27.94 5.34
C PRO A 47 -22.97 26.72 4.80
N ASP A 48 -22.16 26.91 3.77
CA ASP A 48 -21.43 25.79 3.13
C ASP A 48 -20.42 25.14 4.09
N GLU A 49 -19.83 25.89 5.01
CA GLU A 49 -18.91 25.39 6.03
C GLU A 49 -19.61 24.40 6.98
N LEU A 50 -20.81 24.72 7.42
CA LEU A 50 -21.63 23.81 8.27
C LEU A 50 -22.09 22.60 7.47
N SER A 51 -22.42 22.78 6.19
CA SER A 51 -22.80 21.71 5.30
C SER A 51 -21.64 20.72 5.10
N LEU A 52 -20.40 21.23 4.93
CA LEU A 52 -19.19 20.42 4.86
C LEU A 52 -18.96 19.64 6.16
N GLN A 53 -19.11 20.29 7.32
CA GLN A 53 -18.94 19.61 8.61
C GLN A 53 -19.98 18.51 8.85
N ILE A 54 -21.22 18.69 8.39
CA ILE A 54 -22.25 17.66 8.45
C ILE A 54 -21.86 16.48 7.54
N MET A 55 -21.46 16.76 6.30
CA MET A 55 -21.04 15.73 5.36
C MET A 55 -19.80 14.98 5.87
N ALA A 56 -18.85 15.68 6.48
CA ALA A 56 -17.63 15.10 7.03
C ALA A 56 -17.88 14.09 8.16
N ARG A 57 -19.00 14.21 8.89
CA ARG A 57 -19.39 13.28 9.97
C ARG A 57 -20.11 12.02 9.47
N LEU A 58 -20.50 12.00 8.20
CA LEU A 58 -21.14 10.82 7.63
C LEU A 58 -20.12 9.71 7.39
N PRO A 59 -20.48 8.45 7.63
CA PRO A 59 -19.66 7.31 7.23
C PRO A 59 -19.36 7.37 5.73
N ARG A 60 -18.12 7.05 5.36
CA ARG A 60 -17.66 7.10 3.96
C ARG A 60 -18.52 6.25 3.03
N ILE A 61 -19.02 5.11 3.51
CA ILE A 61 -19.90 4.24 2.73
C ILE A 61 -21.16 5.00 2.23
N CYS A 62 -21.64 5.99 2.97
CA CYS A 62 -22.78 6.80 2.58
C CYS A 62 -22.47 7.69 1.35
N TYR A 63 -21.20 8.01 1.09
CA TYR A 63 -20.82 8.89 -0.02
C TYR A 63 -21.19 8.31 -1.38
N TYR A 64 -21.30 7.00 -1.50
CA TYR A 64 -21.78 6.35 -2.73
C TYR A 64 -23.23 6.72 -3.08
N HIS A 65 -24.05 6.96 -2.08
CA HIS A 65 -25.46 7.35 -2.26
C HIS A 65 -25.61 8.87 -2.35
N ILE A 66 -24.99 9.61 -1.43
CA ILE A 66 -25.19 11.06 -1.37
C ILE A 66 -24.56 11.82 -2.53
N ARG A 67 -23.54 11.28 -3.22
CA ARG A 67 -23.01 11.85 -4.47
C ARG A 67 -24.04 11.88 -5.61
N LEU A 68 -25.15 11.14 -5.48
CA LEU A 68 -26.22 11.10 -6.47
C LEU A 68 -27.26 12.21 -6.25
N VAL A 69 -27.23 12.91 -5.12
CA VAL A 69 -28.18 13.97 -4.77
C VAL A 69 -28.07 15.15 -5.73
N SER A 70 -26.87 15.63 -5.99
CA SER A 70 -26.63 16.72 -6.93
C SER A 70 -25.20 16.73 -7.48
N ARG A 71 -24.99 17.45 -8.59
CA ARG A 71 -23.63 17.66 -9.14
C ARG A 71 -22.70 18.35 -8.13
N ARG A 72 -23.25 19.28 -7.34
CA ARG A 72 -22.50 20.02 -6.31
C ARG A 72 -22.10 19.10 -5.16
N TRP A 73 -23.00 18.25 -4.65
CA TRP A 73 -22.69 17.24 -3.65
C TRP A 73 -21.61 16.29 -4.12
N LYS A 74 -21.73 15.81 -5.37
CA LYS A 74 -20.70 14.97 -5.97
C LYS A 74 -19.34 15.68 -6.02
N ALA A 75 -19.30 16.94 -6.47
CA ALA A 75 -18.06 17.72 -6.53
C ALA A 75 -17.44 17.90 -5.14
N THR A 76 -18.24 18.18 -4.12
CA THR A 76 -17.82 18.33 -2.73
C THR A 76 -17.21 17.02 -2.19
N ILE A 77 -17.87 15.87 -2.42
CA ILE A 77 -17.38 14.56 -1.97
C ILE A 77 -16.07 14.19 -2.65
N MET A 78 -15.87 14.59 -3.90
CA MET A 78 -14.65 14.32 -4.68
C MET A 78 -13.56 15.38 -4.45
N ASN A 79 -13.77 16.34 -3.57
CA ASN A 79 -12.80 17.38 -3.23
C ASN A 79 -12.01 16.99 -1.97
N ASN A 80 -10.70 17.21 -2.00
CA ASN A 80 -9.81 16.98 -0.85
C ASN A 80 -10.15 17.86 0.36
N GLU A 81 -10.92 18.94 0.17
CA GLU A 81 -11.37 19.81 1.26
C GLU A 81 -12.22 19.05 2.28
N LEU A 82 -13.16 18.22 1.82
CA LEU A 82 -13.96 17.38 2.71
C LEU A 82 -13.10 16.41 3.52
N TYR A 83 -12.08 15.83 2.90
CA TYR A 83 -11.14 14.95 3.60
C TYR A 83 -10.31 15.72 4.65
N LYS A 84 -9.84 16.93 4.34
CA LYS A 84 -9.17 17.78 5.33
C LYS A 84 -10.04 18.06 6.55
N VAL A 85 -11.32 18.44 6.31
CA VAL A 85 -12.27 18.63 7.39
C VAL A 85 -12.49 17.35 8.19
N ARG A 86 -12.61 16.17 7.55
CA ARG A 86 -12.70 14.89 8.26
C ARG A 86 -11.50 14.65 9.17
N LYS A 87 -10.30 14.90 8.67
CA LYS A 87 -9.04 14.75 9.42
C LYS A 87 -9.00 15.73 10.62
N GLU A 88 -9.39 16.98 10.42
CA GLU A 88 -9.42 18.00 11.47
C GLU A 88 -10.42 17.67 12.60
N ILE A 89 -11.59 17.12 12.26
CA ILE A 89 -12.61 16.74 13.24
C ILE A 89 -12.49 15.29 13.75
N GLY A 90 -11.47 14.55 13.29
CA GLY A 90 -11.20 13.16 13.72
C GLY A 90 -12.27 12.15 13.29
N THR A 91 -12.87 12.33 12.10
CA THR A 91 -13.90 11.42 11.55
C THR A 91 -13.42 10.64 10.34
N THR A 92 -12.13 10.59 10.12
CA THR A 92 -11.53 9.65 9.14
C THR A 92 -11.78 8.19 9.56
N GLU A 93 -11.76 7.30 8.60
CA GLU A 93 -12.05 5.88 8.79
C GLU A 93 -10.91 5.06 8.19
N GLU A 94 -10.43 4.09 8.95
CA GLU A 94 -9.48 3.12 8.44
C GLU A 94 -10.20 2.07 7.60
N TRP A 95 -9.80 1.97 6.32
CA TRP A 95 -10.29 0.96 5.40
C TRP A 95 -9.15 0.00 5.03
N LEU A 96 -9.48 -1.29 4.91
CA LEU A 96 -8.52 -2.31 4.48
C LEU A 96 -8.51 -2.42 2.95
N TYR A 97 -7.36 -2.15 2.34
CA TYR A 97 -7.12 -2.34 0.92
C TYR A 97 -6.37 -3.63 0.70
N LEU A 98 -6.98 -4.55 -0.04
CA LEU A 98 -6.46 -5.88 -0.29
C LEU A 98 -6.10 -6.04 -1.77
N LEU A 99 -4.88 -6.47 -2.05
CA LEU A 99 -4.42 -6.85 -3.37
C LEU A 99 -4.48 -8.35 -3.53
N VAL A 100 -5.19 -8.79 -4.56
CA VAL A 100 -5.30 -10.20 -4.95
C VAL A 100 -4.84 -10.40 -6.38
N ARG A 101 -4.25 -11.56 -6.67
CA ARG A 101 -3.96 -12.04 -8.01
C ARG A 101 -5.04 -13.03 -8.40
N ASP A 102 -5.76 -12.78 -9.49
CA ASP A 102 -6.78 -13.71 -9.98
C ASP A 102 -6.16 -14.89 -10.76
N GLY A 103 -6.98 -15.88 -11.12
CA GLY A 103 -6.52 -17.05 -11.89
C GLY A 103 -6.03 -16.73 -13.32
N GLN A 104 -6.13 -15.48 -13.76
CA GLN A 104 -5.59 -14.97 -15.02
C GLN A 104 -4.34 -14.12 -14.82
N ASN A 105 -3.70 -14.20 -13.65
CA ASN A 105 -2.54 -13.38 -13.24
C ASN A 105 -2.78 -11.86 -13.20
N LYS A 106 -4.05 -11.42 -13.18
CA LYS A 106 -4.37 -9.99 -13.03
C LYS A 106 -4.37 -9.60 -11.56
N LEU A 107 -3.76 -8.46 -11.28
CA LEU A 107 -3.77 -7.85 -9.95
C LEU A 107 -4.99 -6.95 -9.78
N LEU A 108 -5.78 -7.23 -8.76
CA LEU A 108 -7.02 -6.54 -8.47
C LEU A 108 -7.00 -6.02 -7.03
N TRP A 109 -7.22 -4.73 -6.90
CA TRP A 109 -7.39 -4.11 -5.60
C TRP A 109 -8.86 -4.11 -5.18
N HIS A 110 -9.08 -4.44 -3.92
CA HIS A 110 -10.37 -4.38 -3.25
C HIS A 110 -10.22 -3.59 -1.96
N ALA A 111 -11.18 -2.70 -1.68
CA ALA A 111 -11.30 -2.00 -0.41
C ALA A 111 -12.42 -2.63 0.41
N LEU A 112 -12.18 -2.87 1.68
CA LEU A 112 -13.15 -3.34 2.66
C LEU A 112 -13.41 -2.22 3.66
N ASP A 113 -14.68 -1.88 3.83
CA ASP A 113 -15.15 -1.17 5.00
C ASP A 113 -15.32 -2.18 6.15
N PRO A 114 -14.47 -2.13 7.18
CA PRO A 114 -14.51 -3.14 8.25
C PRO A 114 -15.75 -3.02 9.14
N ARG A 115 -16.43 -1.86 9.13
CA ARG A 115 -17.64 -1.63 9.94
C ARG A 115 -18.88 -2.24 9.31
N SER A 116 -19.01 -2.12 7.99
CA SER A 116 -20.16 -2.65 7.25
C SER A 116 -19.92 -4.02 6.63
N GLY A 117 -18.67 -4.50 6.56
CA GLY A 117 -18.29 -5.71 5.84
C GLY A 117 -18.41 -5.60 4.31
N ILE A 118 -18.61 -4.39 3.78
CA ILE A 118 -18.85 -4.16 2.36
C ILE A 118 -17.52 -4.05 1.61
N TRP A 119 -17.40 -4.83 0.53
CA TRP A 119 -16.25 -4.85 -0.36
C TRP A 119 -16.49 -4.01 -1.61
N GLN A 120 -15.51 -3.21 -1.96
CA GLN A 120 -15.49 -2.42 -3.18
C GLN A 120 -14.29 -2.78 -4.05
N ARG A 121 -14.51 -2.98 -5.35
CA ARG A 121 -13.42 -3.14 -6.31
C ARG A 121 -12.89 -1.76 -6.73
N LEU A 122 -11.57 -1.61 -6.76
CA LEU A 122 -10.91 -0.41 -7.26
C LEU A 122 -10.83 -0.42 -8.79
N PRO A 123 -10.65 0.77 -9.42
CA PRO A 123 -10.28 0.87 -10.83
C PRO A 123 -9.02 0.05 -11.11
N VAL A 124 -8.95 -0.50 -12.31
CA VAL A 124 -7.77 -1.25 -12.77
C VAL A 124 -6.56 -0.33 -12.72
N MET A 125 -5.46 -0.85 -12.15
CA MET A 125 -4.21 -0.14 -12.09
C MET A 125 -3.63 0.02 -13.51
N PRO A 126 -3.09 1.20 -13.87
CA PRO A 126 -2.45 1.40 -15.16
C PRO A 126 -1.25 0.47 -15.34
N SER A 127 -0.92 0.13 -16.58
CA SER A 127 0.27 -0.65 -16.90
C SER A 127 1.54 0.09 -16.45
N VAL A 128 2.50 -0.63 -15.84
CA VAL A 128 3.81 -0.09 -15.46
C VAL A 128 4.72 0.14 -16.67
N VAL A 129 4.32 -0.34 -17.84
CA VAL A 129 5.12 -0.20 -19.06
C VAL A 129 5.19 1.28 -19.44
N ASP A 130 6.31 1.89 -19.16
CA ASP A 130 6.64 3.22 -19.65
C ASP A 130 6.75 3.17 -21.18
N GLU A 131 5.96 3.97 -21.90
CA GLU A 131 6.04 4.16 -23.34
C GLU A 131 7.40 4.77 -23.79
N GLU A 132 8.21 5.28 -22.84
CA GLU A 132 9.47 5.95 -23.13
C GLU A 132 10.61 5.04 -23.59
N ASN A 133 10.49 3.71 -23.51
CA ASN A 133 11.55 2.78 -23.92
C ASN A 133 11.23 1.89 -25.13
N SER A 134 10.26 2.24 -25.96
CA SER A 134 9.92 1.44 -27.14
C SER A 134 10.95 1.51 -28.29
N GLN A 135 12.11 2.12 -28.10
CA GLN A 135 13.10 2.31 -29.18
C GLN A 135 14.49 1.74 -28.93
N LYS A 136 14.72 0.73 -28.10
CA LYS A 136 16.01 0.02 -28.15
C LYS A 136 15.89 -1.48 -27.91
N GLY A 137 15.83 -2.21 -29.04
CA GLY A 137 16.64 -3.37 -29.37
C GLY A 137 16.60 -4.59 -28.43
N SER A 138 15.72 -5.47 -28.72
CA SER A 138 15.85 -6.93 -28.69
C SER A 138 17.28 -7.42 -28.94
N SER A 139 18.15 -7.57 -27.95
CA SER A 139 19.35 -8.39 -28.18
C SER A 139 20.24 -8.73 -26.97
N ARG A 140 19.79 -8.54 -25.72
CA ARG A 140 20.67 -8.83 -24.56
C ARG A 140 20.19 -9.94 -23.63
N PHE A 141 19.27 -10.76 -24.05
CA PHE A 141 18.63 -11.77 -23.21
C PHE A 141 19.47 -13.04 -22.97
N TRP A 142 20.54 -13.29 -23.71
CA TRP A 142 21.29 -14.55 -23.57
C TRP A 142 22.60 -14.47 -22.76
N MET A 143 22.91 -13.31 -22.16
CA MET A 143 24.05 -13.17 -21.24
C MET A 143 23.76 -13.59 -19.78
N TRP A 144 22.56 -14.10 -19.50
CA TRP A 144 22.12 -14.53 -18.17
C TRP A 144 22.67 -15.88 -17.71
N ASN A 145 23.37 -16.59 -18.57
CA ASN A 145 23.84 -17.94 -18.28
C ASN A 145 25.26 -18.03 -17.67
N MET A 146 25.92 -16.91 -17.40
CA MET A 146 27.34 -16.95 -17.00
C MET A 146 27.66 -16.38 -15.62
N VAL A 147 26.71 -16.09 -14.76
CA VAL A 147 27.04 -15.68 -13.37
C VAL A 147 26.50 -16.69 -12.37
N GLU A 148 27.35 -17.69 -12.10
CA GLU A 148 27.24 -18.62 -10.98
C GLU A 148 27.49 -17.92 -9.66
N GLY A 149 26.58 -17.11 -9.15
CA GLY A 149 26.91 -16.51 -7.86
C GLY A 149 25.77 -15.92 -7.07
N ILE A 150 24.68 -15.52 -7.67
CA ILE A 150 23.61 -14.84 -6.91
C ILE A 150 22.28 -15.47 -7.28
N ARG A 151 21.87 -16.44 -6.48
CA ARG A 151 20.65 -17.22 -6.68
C ARG A 151 19.36 -16.55 -6.18
N ILE A 152 19.34 -15.23 -5.92
CA ILE A 152 18.13 -14.42 -6.04
C ILE A 152 17.52 -14.62 -7.45
N ALA A 153 18.38 -14.85 -8.43
CA ALA A 153 17.99 -15.28 -9.78
C ALA A 153 17.20 -16.59 -9.81
N GLU A 154 17.22 -17.47 -8.82
CA GLU A 154 16.43 -18.72 -8.86
C GLU A 154 15.08 -18.62 -8.17
N ILE A 155 14.90 -17.76 -7.17
CA ILE A 155 13.55 -17.32 -6.78
C ILE A 155 12.91 -16.62 -7.97
N ILE A 156 13.67 -15.75 -8.61
CA ILE A 156 13.26 -15.07 -9.84
C ILE A 156 13.20 -16.07 -11.01
N ARG A 157 14.09 -17.07 -11.14
CA ARG A 157 14.02 -18.13 -12.18
C ARG A 157 12.92 -19.16 -11.92
N GLY A 158 12.56 -19.43 -10.70
CA GLY A 158 11.35 -20.21 -10.38
C GLY A 158 10.10 -19.48 -10.93
N LEU A 159 10.08 -18.17 -10.79
CA LEU A 159 9.10 -17.26 -11.39
C LEU A 159 9.35 -17.05 -12.90
N LEU A 160 10.61 -17.14 -13.39
CA LEU A 160 11.07 -16.86 -14.76
C LEU A 160 11.18 -18.08 -15.67
N ARG A 161 10.95 -19.29 -15.20
CA ARG A 161 10.98 -20.51 -16.05
C ARG A 161 9.97 -20.53 -17.20
N GLN A 162 9.00 -19.60 -17.16
CA GLN A 162 8.15 -19.28 -18.28
C GLN A 162 8.61 -17.94 -18.89
N LYS A 163 9.36 -17.98 -19.96
CA LYS A 163 9.93 -16.79 -20.65
C LYS A 163 8.91 -15.73 -21.04
N ASP A 164 7.66 -16.11 -21.18
CA ASP A 164 6.54 -15.24 -21.54
C ASP A 164 5.79 -14.67 -20.32
N ALA A 165 6.02 -15.26 -19.12
CA ALA A 165 5.24 -14.94 -17.91
C ALA A 165 5.60 -13.61 -17.25
N LEU A 166 6.81 -13.07 -17.47
CA LEU A 166 7.21 -11.77 -16.90
C LEU A 166 6.64 -10.58 -17.68
N ASP A 167 6.52 -10.72 -18.97
CA ASP A 167 5.88 -9.70 -19.80
C ASP A 167 4.37 -9.67 -19.54
N ASP A 168 3.80 -10.81 -19.10
CA ASP A 168 2.39 -10.96 -18.76
C ASP A 168 2.08 -10.76 -17.26
N MET A 169 3.11 -10.63 -16.38
CA MET A 169 2.92 -10.32 -14.96
C MET A 169 3.19 -8.83 -14.68
N PRO A 170 2.17 -7.97 -14.82
CA PRO A 170 2.33 -6.60 -14.39
C PRO A 170 2.62 -6.56 -12.89
N PHE A 171 3.53 -5.68 -12.47
CA PHE A 171 3.85 -5.42 -11.06
C PHE A 171 4.61 -6.52 -10.30
N CYS A 172 5.29 -7.44 -10.98
CA CYS A 172 6.17 -8.38 -10.33
C CYS A 172 7.26 -7.64 -9.54
N GLY A 173 7.38 -7.95 -8.24
CA GLY A 173 8.36 -7.30 -7.35
C GLY A 173 8.05 -5.86 -6.97
N CYS A 174 6.85 -5.33 -7.24
CA CYS A 174 6.40 -4.03 -6.75
C CYS A 174 6.26 -4.03 -5.23
N SER A 175 6.44 -2.85 -4.64
CA SER A 175 6.18 -2.60 -3.23
C SER A 175 4.98 -1.67 -3.06
N PHE A 176 4.38 -1.71 -1.88
CA PHE A 176 3.12 -1.04 -1.61
C PHE A 176 3.19 -0.29 -0.28
N GLY A 177 2.57 0.88 -0.22
CA GLY A 177 2.48 1.66 1.01
C GLY A 177 1.24 2.54 1.01
N ALA A 178 0.82 2.99 2.19
CA ALA A 178 -0.32 3.89 2.35
C ALA A 178 0.08 5.08 3.20
N VAL A 179 0.02 6.27 2.66
CA VAL A 179 0.35 7.51 3.36
C VAL A 179 -0.57 8.64 2.92
N ASP A 180 -0.92 9.50 3.84
CA ASP A 180 -1.79 10.67 3.63
C ASP A 180 -3.10 10.31 2.90
N GLY A 181 -3.78 9.25 3.37
CA GLY A 181 -5.05 8.79 2.81
C GLY A 181 -4.97 8.22 1.39
N CYS A 182 -3.77 7.96 0.85
CA CYS A 182 -3.55 7.45 -0.48
C CYS A 182 -2.75 6.15 -0.47
N LEU A 183 -3.02 5.29 -1.47
CA LEU A 183 -2.28 4.05 -1.68
C LEU A 183 -1.20 4.28 -2.74
N TYR A 184 0.00 3.75 -2.51
CA TYR A 184 1.13 3.85 -3.42
C TYR A 184 1.59 2.49 -3.88
N VAL A 185 1.95 2.40 -5.17
CA VAL A 185 2.58 1.24 -5.81
C VAL A 185 3.85 1.70 -6.48
N LEU A 186 4.96 1.07 -6.15
CA LEU A 186 6.27 1.56 -6.57
C LEU A 186 7.21 0.43 -7.01
N GLY A 187 8.03 0.76 -7.98
CA GLY A 187 9.08 -0.11 -8.49
C GLY A 187 8.55 -1.37 -9.17
N GLY A 188 9.31 -2.45 -9.00
CA GLY A 188 9.04 -3.73 -9.63
C GLY A 188 9.81 -3.92 -10.93
N PHE A 189 9.41 -4.94 -11.70
CA PHE A 189 10.00 -5.26 -12.99
C PHE A 189 9.09 -4.86 -14.15
N SER A 190 9.70 -4.38 -15.21
CA SER A 190 9.10 -4.24 -16.53
C SER A 190 10.12 -4.70 -17.57
N LYS A 191 9.76 -5.63 -18.45
CA LYS A 191 10.65 -6.18 -19.49
C LYS A 191 12.03 -6.55 -18.93
N ALA A 192 12.06 -7.30 -17.84
CA ALA A 192 13.26 -7.75 -17.14
C ALA A 192 14.18 -6.64 -16.58
N SER A 193 13.75 -5.39 -16.57
CA SER A 193 14.44 -4.26 -15.95
C SER A 193 13.68 -3.77 -14.73
N THR A 194 14.41 -3.31 -13.71
CA THR A 194 13.79 -2.66 -12.55
C THR A 194 13.32 -1.26 -12.91
N VAL A 195 12.12 -0.90 -12.48
CA VAL A 195 11.53 0.40 -12.76
C VAL A 195 11.54 1.30 -11.53
N LYS A 196 11.52 2.60 -11.75
CA LYS A 196 11.49 3.64 -10.71
C LYS A 196 10.15 4.35 -10.61
N CYS A 197 9.17 3.94 -11.40
CA CYS A 197 7.88 4.58 -11.43
C CYS A 197 7.10 4.38 -10.11
N VAL A 198 6.28 5.37 -9.79
CA VAL A 198 5.42 5.39 -8.62
C VAL A 198 4.01 5.78 -9.03
N TRP A 199 3.06 4.94 -8.69
CA TRP A 199 1.65 5.17 -8.89
C TRP A 199 0.96 5.46 -7.56
N ARG A 200 0.15 6.48 -7.53
CA ARG A 200 -0.68 6.86 -6.39
C ARG A 200 -2.15 6.64 -6.74
N PHE A 201 -2.86 5.91 -5.91
CA PHE A 201 -4.30 5.84 -5.93
C PHE A 201 -4.88 6.82 -4.91
N ASP A 202 -5.78 7.67 -5.37
CA ASP A 202 -6.53 8.59 -4.55
C ASP A 202 -7.94 8.01 -4.33
N PRO A 203 -8.28 7.56 -3.11
CA PRO A 203 -9.58 6.97 -2.82
C PRO A 203 -10.74 7.98 -2.92
N ILE A 204 -10.46 9.27 -2.74
CA ILE A 204 -11.48 10.32 -2.82
C ILE A 204 -11.89 10.53 -4.26
N GLN A 205 -10.91 10.68 -5.15
CA GLN A 205 -11.13 10.85 -6.58
C GLN A 205 -11.39 9.53 -7.29
N ASN A 206 -11.06 8.40 -6.66
CA ASN A 206 -11.14 7.04 -7.22
C ASN A 206 -10.35 6.89 -8.52
N VAL A 207 -9.13 7.43 -8.55
CA VAL A 207 -8.25 7.43 -9.73
C VAL A 207 -6.82 7.09 -9.38
N TRP A 208 -6.12 6.46 -10.33
CA TRP A 208 -4.68 6.26 -10.30
C TRP A 208 -3.99 7.43 -11.01
N LYS A 209 -2.92 7.94 -10.41
CA LYS A 209 -2.05 8.98 -10.99
C LYS A 209 -0.59 8.58 -10.83
N LYS A 210 0.22 8.85 -11.85
CA LYS A 210 1.68 8.75 -11.74
C LYS A 210 2.16 9.97 -10.96
N VAL A 211 3.05 9.75 -10.00
CA VAL A 211 3.70 10.79 -9.20
C VAL A 211 5.20 10.77 -9.45
N THR A 212 5.97 11.64 -8.79
CA THR A 212 7.41 11.71 -8.97
C THR A 212 8.05 10.35 -8.72
N SER A 213 8.90 9.93 -9.66
CA SER A 213 9.58 8.63 -9.65
C SER A 213 10.74 8.62 -8.65
N MET A 214 11.06 7.43 -8.11
CA MET A 214 12.27 7.20 -7.31
C MET A 214 13.54 7.57 -8.10
N SER A 215 14.63 7.84 -7.42
CA SER A 215 15.93 8.07 -8.06
C SER A 215 16.49 6.78 -8.66
N THR A 216 16.29 5.65 -7.97
CA THR A 216 16.77 4.33 -8.34
C THR A 216 15.64 3.37 -8.66
N GLY A 217 15.72 2.64 -9.79
CA GLY A 217 14.81 1.55 -10.12
C GLY A 217 15.01 0.39 -9.13
N ARG A 218 13.93 -0.05 -8.49
CA ARG A 218 13.95 -1.08 -7.43
C ARG A 218 12.86 -2.10 -7.63
N ALA A 219 13.18 -3.36 -7.37
CA ALA A 219 12.20 -4.43 -7.20
C ALA A 219 12.41 -5.11 -5.84
N TYR A 220 11.34 -5.66 -5.26
CA TYR A 220 11.34 -6.31 -3.94
C TYR A 220 11.86 -5.41 -2.79
N CYS A 221 11.83 -4.09 -2.97
CA CYS A 221 12.14 -3.16 -1.89
C CYS A 221 11.09 -3.27 -0.78
N LYS A 222 11.44 -2.79 0.40
CA LYS A 222 10.53 -2.75 1.55
C LYS A 222 10.07 -1.32 1.77
N THR A 223 8.82 -1.17 2.21
CA THR A 223 8.20 0.13 2.42
C THR A 223 7.59 0.22 3.81
N SER A 224 7.70 1.37 4.42
CA SER A 224 7.01 1.71 5.66
C SER A 224 6.75 3.20 5.75
N ILE A 225 5.83 3.58 6.61
CA ILE A 225 5.46 4.98 6.83
C ILE A 225 6.01 5.44 8.16
N LEU A 226 6.68 6.57 8.14
CA LEU A 226 7.15 7.24 9.35
C LEU A 226 7.05 8.75 9.17
N ASN A 227 6.47 9.44 10.17
CA ASN A 227 6.29 10.91 10.14
C ASN A 227 5.57 11.40 8.87
N ASN A 228 4.52 10.69 8.46
CA ASN A 228 3.73 10.96 7.24
C ASN A 228 4.55 10.99 5.95
N LYS A 229 5.67 10.27 5.91
CA LYS A 229 6.53 10.07 4.73
C LYS A 229 6.65 8.59 4.42
N LEU A 230 6.78 8.28 3.13
CA LEU A 230 6.94 6.91 2.65
C LEU A 230 8.43 6.59 2.47
N TYR A 231 8.95 5.70 3.28
CA TYR A 231 10.31 5.20 3.18
C TYR A 231 10.37 3.95 2.31
N VAL A 232 11.40 3.87 1.50
CA VAL A 232 11.69 2.73 0.62
C VAL A 232 13.13 2.29 0.85
N VAL A 233 13.30 1.03 1.23
CA VAL A 233 14.60 0.49 1.66
C VAL A 233 14.97 -0.73 0.85
N GLY A 234 16.21 -0.79 0.39
CA GLY A 234 16.82 -1.97 -0.22
C GLY A 234 16.14 -2.41 -1.53
N GLY A 235 15.88 -3.72 -1.62
CA GLY A 235 15.45 -4.37 -2.84
C GLY A 235 16.61 -4.70 -3.77
N VAL A 236 16.31 -4.95 -5.03
CA VAL A 236 17.30 -5.23 -6.08
C VAL A 236 17.18 -4.23 -7.22
N SER A 237 18.28 -3.94 -7.88
CA SER A 237 18.31 -3.11 -9.10
C SER A 237 19.10 -3.79 -10.21
N GLN A 238 18.89 -3.34 -11.45
CA GLN A 238 19.63 -3.83 -12.61
C GLN A 238 21.05 -3.24 -12.62
N GLY A 239 22.05 -4.11 -12.51
CA GLY A 239 23.45 -3.77 -12.67
C GLY A 239 24.02 -4.29 -13.98
N GLN A 240 25.32 -4.05 -14.23
CA GLN A 240 25.99 -4.51 -15.44
C GLN A 240 26.04 -6.05 -15.56
N ALA A 241 26.19 -6.74 -14.42
CA ALA A 241 26.32 -8.20 -14.33
C ALA A 241 25.03 -8.92 -13.92
N GLY A 242 23.88 -8.22 -13.90
CA GLY A 242 22.60 -8.78 -13.47
C GLY A 242 21.96 -7.98 -12.32
N LEU A 243 21.13 -8.64 -11.52
CA LEU A 243 20.46 -7.99 -10.39
C LEU A 243 21.42 -7.83 -9.20
N ILE A 244 21.46 -6.64 -8.65
CA ILE A 244 22.32 -6.28 -7.53
C ILE A 244 21.44 -5.86 -6.34
N PRO A 245 21.61 -6.48 -5.15
CA PRO A 245 20.99 -5.99 -3.92
C PRO A 245 21.40 -4.56 -3.60
N LEU A 246 20.43 -3.77 -3.20
CA LEU A 246 20.62 -2.36 -2.87
C LEU A 246 20.80 -2.15 -1.37
N ARG A 247 21.76 -1.31 -1.02
CA ARG A 247 21.96 -0.79 0.34
C ARG A 247 21.28 0.55 0.55
N SER A 248 20.90 1.22 -0.54
CA SER A 248 20.34 2.55 -0.53
C SER A 248 18.89 2.55 -0.05
N ALA A 249 18.51 3.64 0.56
CA ALA A 249 17.14 3.96 0.94
C ALA A 249 16.76 5.35 0.45
N GLU A 250 15.49 5.56 0.22
CA GLU A 250 14.91 6.83 -0.23
C GLU A 250 13.64 7.13 0.57
N VAL A 251 13.33 8.39 0.75
CA VAL A 251 12.10 8.83 1.41
C VAL A 251 11.31 9.76 0.48
N TYR A 252 10.03 9.49 0.36
CA TYR A 252 9.08 10.29 -0.38
C TYR A 252 8.25 11.15 0.55
N ASP A 253 8.16 12.43 0.25
CA ASP A 253 7.27 13.36 0.91
C ASP A 253 6.04 13.61 0.02
N PRO A 254 4.84 13.12 0.41
CA PRO A 254 3.65 13.28 -0.41
C PRO A 254 3.15 14.73 -0.50
N PHE A 255 3.55 15.59 0.43
CA PHE A 255 3.17 17.00 0.42
C PHE A 255 3.90 17.81 -0.65
N THR A 256 5.20 17.54 -0.83
CA THR A 256 6.04 18.23 -1.83
C THR A 256 6.15 17.47 -3.14
N ASP A 257 5.68 16.21 -3.21
CA ASP A 257 5.87 15.28 -4.33
C ASP A 257 7.35 15.11 -4.71
N THR A 258 8.23 14.98 -3.69
CA THR A 258 9.67 14.86 -3.89
C THR A 258 10.26 13.66 -3.17
N TRP A 259 11.35 13.12 -3.75
CA TRP A 259 12.18 12.08 -3.15
C TRP A 259 13.45 12.69 -2.58
N SER A 260 13.91 12.18 -1.45
CA SER A 260 15.19 12.50 -0.84
C SER A 260 15.95 11.24 -0.49
N ASP A 261 17.27 11.29 -0.57
CA ASP A 261 18.11 10.17 -0.20
C ASP A 261 18.16 10.00 1.32
N VAL A 262 18.17 8.75 1.75
CA VAL A 262 18.46 8.34 3.13
C VAL A 262 19.84 7.68 3.13
N PRO A 263 20.66 7.85 4.18
CA PRO A 263 21.94 7.17 4.26
C PRO A 263 21.84 5.68 3.96
N SER A 264 22.81 5.14 3.23
CA SER A 264 22.81 3.71 2.90
C SER A 264 23.00 2.85 4.15
N MET A 265 22.30 1.72 4.21
CA MET A 265 22.47 0.72 5.28
C MET A 265 23.93 0.24 5.34
N PRO A 266 24.58 0.25 6.50
CA PRO A 266 25.97 -0.19 6.66
C PRO A 266 26.15 -1.70 6.50
N PHE A 267 25.10 -2.52 6.82
CA PHE A 267 25.16 -3.98 6.90
C PHE A 267 26.27 -4.47 7.85
N SER A 268 26.31 -3.88 9.06
CA SER A 268 27.38 -4.01 10.02
C SER A 268 27.70 -5.47 10.38
N ARG A 269 26.66 -6.29 10.61
CA ARG A 269 26.83 -7.69 11.01
C ARG A 269 27.25 -8.61 9.89
N ALA A 270 26.85 -8.33 8.66
CA ALA A 270 27.23 -9.15 7.51
C ALA A 270 28.74 -9.16 7.27
N GLY A 271 29.45 -8.08 7.65
CA GLY A 271 30.89 -7.96 7.54
C GLY A 271 31.70 -8.75 8.59
N VAL A 272 31.07 -9.23 9.66
CA VAL A 272 31.74 -9.90 10.80
C VAL A 272 31.62 -11.43 10.71
N LEU A 273 30.79 -11.97 9.81
CA LEU A 273 30.62 -13.41 9.68
C LEU A 273 31.93 -14.08 9.26
N PRO A 274 32.31 -15.23 9.87
CA PRO A 274 33.55 -15.95 9.54
C PRO A 274 33.62 -16.45 8.08
N THR A 275 32.55 -16.31 7.35
CA THR A 275 32.44 -16.61 5.90
C THR A 275 32.81 -15.41 5.03
N VAL A 276 33.80 -14.61 5.43
CA VAL A 276 34.29 -13.42 4.69
C VAL A 276 34.54 -13.70 3.21
N PHE A 277 34.89 -14.91 2.86
CA PHE A 277 35.06 -15.35 1.46
C PHE A 277 33.73 -15.45 0.68
N LEU A 278 32.61 -15.63 1.37
CA LEU A 278 31.26 -15.68 0.77
C LEU A 278 30.53 -14.34 0.92
N ALA A 279 30.94 -13.47 1.85
CA ALA A 279 30.28 -12.18 2.11
C ALA A 279 30.36 -11.21 0.92
N ASP A 280 31.44 -11.28 0.11
CA ASP A 280 31.54 -10.52 -1.14
C ASP A 280 30.60 -11.05 -2.24
N MET A 281 30.21 -12.31 -2.15
CA MET A 281 29.29 -12.97 -3.09
C MET A 281 27.84 -12.99 -2.60
N LEU A 282 27.61 -12.97 -1.28
CA LEU A 282 26.29 -13.02 -0.64
C LEU A 282 26.01 -11.69 0.06
N ARG A 283 25.48 -10.76 -0.69
CA ARG A 283 25.05 -9.47 -0.09
C ARG A 283 23.78 -9.66 0.73
N PRO A 284 23.72 -9.12 1.95
CA PRO A 284 22.51 -9.16 2.73
C PRO A 284 21.40 -8.35 2.06
N ILE A 285 20.18 -8.81 2.21
CA ILE A 285 18.98 -8.18 1.69
C ILE A 285 18.04 -7.78 2.84
N ALA A 286 17.35 -6.66 2.69
CA ALA A 286 16.28 -6.27 3.59
C ALA A 286 15.10 -7.24 3.40
N THR A 287 14.71 -7.93 4.46
CA THR A 287 13.62 -8.93 4.44
C THR A 287 12.30 -8.39 4.98
N GLY A 288 12.35 -7.28 5.70
CA GLY A 288 11.20 -6.55 6.22
C GLY A 288 11.50 -5.06 6.36
N LEU A 289 10.48 -4.28 6.68
CA LEU A 289 10.59 -2.88 7.10
C LEU A 289 9.36 -2.54 7.93
N THR A 290 9.58 -2.09 9.15
CA THR A 290 8.49 -1.74 10.07
C THR A 290 8.83 -0.43 10.77
N SER A 291 7.85 0.48 10.82
CA SER A 291 7.91 1.67 11.66
C SER A 291 7.45 1.31 13.07
N TYR A 292 8.31 1.49 14.05
CA TYR A 292 8.05 1.19 15.45
C TYR A 292 8.74 2.20 16.34
N LYS A 293 8.02 2.76 17.32
CA LYS A 293 8.54 3.77 18.25
C LYS A 293 9.35 4.90 17.60
N GLY A 294 8.82 5.46 16.50
CA GLY A 294 9.44 6.60 15.81
C GLY A 294 10.69 6.28 14.99
N ARG A 295 11.03 4.99 14.80
CA ARG A 295 12.19 4.51 14.04
C ARG A 295 11.79 3.45 13.00
N LEU A 296 12.67 3.21 12.03
CA LEU A 296 12.49 2.17 11.02
C LEU A 296 13.36 0.97 11.33
N TYR A 297 12.75 -0.18 11.50
CA TYR A 297 13.43 -1.45 11.78
C TYR A 297 13.51 -2.27 10.50
N VAL A 298 14.73 -2.64 10.12
CA VAL A 298 15.06 -3.33 8.86
C VAL A 298 15.75 -4.65 9.17
N PRO A 299 15.00 -5.73 9.39
CA PRO A 299 15.61 -7.06 9.49
C PRO A 299 16.24 -7.46 8.17
N GLN A 300 17.35 -8.17 8.24
CA GLN A 300 18.18 -8.56 7.12
C GLN A 300 18.46 -10.05 7.14
N SER A 301 18.65 -10.63 5.96
CA SER A 301 19.07 -12.01 5.83
C SER A 301 20.05 -12.16 4.67
N LEU A 302 20.97 -13.12 4.80
CA LEU A 302 21.75 -13.62 3.68
C LEU A 302 20.96 -14.73 3.00
N TYR A 303 20.87 -14.64 1.69
CA TYR A 303 20.28 -15.72 0.91
C TYR A 303 21.36 -16.74 0.54
N SER A 304 21.25 -17.94 1.08
CA SER A 304 22.04 -19.11 0.72
C SER A 304 21.11 -20.25 0.36
N TRP A 305 21.02 -20.59 -0.91
CA TRP A 305 20.10 -21.63 -1.37
C TRP A 305 20.28 -22.97 -0.65
N PRO A 306 19.21 -23.59 -0.14
CA PRO A 306 17.80 -23.16 -0.15
C PRO A 306 17.41 -22.32 1.06
N PHE A 307 18.34 -21.84 1.86
CA PHE A 307 18.12 -21.25 3.17
C PHE A 307 18.29 -19.72 3.17
N PHE A 308 17.56 -19.08 4.04
CA PHE A 308 17.83 -17.72 4.48
C PHE A 308 18.58 -17.79 5.81
N VAL A 309 19.72 -17.14 5.89
CA VAL A 309 20.49 -17.00 7.14
C VAL A 309 20.27 -15.61 7.66
N ASP A 310 19.67 -15.52 8.84
CA ASP A 310 19.46 -14.23 9.50
C ASP A 310 20.79 -13.63 9.92
N VAL A 311 20.95 -12.35 9.60
CA VAL A 311 22.13 -11.58 9.97
C VAL A 311 21.77 -10.39 10.88
N GLY A 312 20.65 -10.51 11.59
CA GLY A 312 20.12 -9.44 12.42
C GLY A 312 19.42 -8.36 11.61
N GLY A 313 19.79 -7.12 11.81
CA GLY A 313 19.20 -6.00 11.10
C GLY A 313 19.73 -4.66 11.59
N GLU A 314 19.17 -3.59 11.05
CA GLU A 314 19.54 -2.23 11.35
C GLU A 314 18.30 -1.39 11.62
N ILE A 315 18.46 -0.37 12.43
CA ILE A 315 17.43 0.60 12.78
C ILE A 315 17.85 1.96 12.25
N TYR A 316 16.98 2.58 11.48
CA TYR A 316 17.16 3.96 11.04
C TYR A 316 16.47 4.91 12.00
N ASP A 317 17.22 5.88 12.49
CA ASP A 317 16.73 6.97 13.31
C ASP A 317 16.63 8.25 12.46
N PRO A 318 15.43 8.76 12.19
CA PRO A 318 15.24 9.94 11.36
C PRO A 318 15.70 11.24 12.04
N GLU A 319 15.78 11.28 13.38
CA GLU A 319 16.23 12.47 14.12
C GLU A 319 17.73 12.69 13.95
N THR A 320 18.49 11.61 14.03
CA THR A 320 19.95 11.64 13.85
C THR A 320 20.39 11.41 12.41
N ASN A 321 19.44 11.04 11.53
CA ASN A 321 19.68 10.64 10.14
C ASN A 321 20.78 9.57 10.03
N SER A 322 20.75 8.57 10.91
CA SER A 322 21.78 7.55 11.01
C SER A 322 21.21 6.16 11.25
N TRP A 323 22.03 5.14 10.95
CA TRP A 323 21.73 3.74 11.18
C TRP A 323 22.44 3.25 12.44
N ILE A 324 21.74 2.46 13.24
CA ILE A 324 22.28 1.73 14.38
C ILE A 324 21.95 0.24 14.24
N GLU A 325 22.71 -0.59 14.91
CA GLU A 325 22.51 -2.04 14.89
C GLU A 325 21.25 -2.43 15.67
N MET A 326 20.48 -3.39 15.15
CA MET A 326 19.29 -3.93 15.80
C MET A 326 19.68 -4.85 16.96
N PRO A 327 18.94 -4.85 18.09
CA PRO A 327 19.12 -5.81 19.17
C PRO A 327 19.14 -7.26 18.67
N ASN A 328 19.94 -8.12 19.32
CA ASN A 328 20.13 -9.49 18.87
C ASN A 328 18.86 -10.32 18.92
N GLY A 329 18.17 -10.28 20.06
CA GLY A 329 16.93 -11.03 20.25
C GLY A 329 15.81 -10.58 19.30
N MET A 330 15.76 -9.29 19.00
CA MET A 330 14.84 -8.80 17.98
C MET A 330 15.19 -9.35 16.60
N GLY A 331 16.43 -9.16 16.15
CA GLY A 331 16.84 -9.48 14.78
C GLY A 331 16.84 -10.97 14.48
N GLU A 332 17.46 -11.77 15.35
CA GLU A 332 17.56 -13.22 15.20
C GLU A 332 16.25 -13.96 15.50
N GLY A 333 15.48 -13.47 16.46
CA GLY A 333 14.19 -14.03 16.86
C GLY A 333 13.01 -13.59 15.99
N TRP A 334 13.21 -12.67 15.04
CA TRP A 334 12.12 -12.19 14.18
C TRP A 334 11.59 -13.31 13.29
N PRO A 335 10.30 -13.68 13.41
CA PRO A 335 9.75 -14.81 12.66
C PRO A 335 9.88 -14.64 11.15
N ILE A 336 10.30 -15.71 10.49
CA ILE A 336 10.53 -15.73 9.03
C ILE A 336 9.33 -16.35 8.34
N LYS A 337 8.81 -15.68 7.33
CA LYS A 337 7.83 -16.22 6.39
C LYS A 337 8.55 -17.05 5.32
N GLN A 338 7.80 -17.85 4.56
CA GLN A 338 8.29 -18.45 3.32
C GLN A 338 8.99 -17.39 2.44
N ALA A 339 10.04 -17.78 1.75
CA ALA A 339 10.91 -16.90 0.94
C ALA A 339 11.65 -15.80 1.74
N GLY A 340 11.91 -16.03 3.04
CA GLY A 340 12.74 -15.13 3.85
C GLY A 340 12.14 -13.77 4.20
N THR A 341 10.84 -13.55 3.95
CA THR A 341 10.17 -12.31 4.31
C THR A 341 9.88 -12.31 5.81
N LYS A 342 10.12 -11.20 6.49
CA LYS A 342 9.75 -10.99 7.90
C LYS A 342 8.55 -10.05 7.96
N LEU A 343 7.34 -10.63 8.03
CA LEU A 343 6.10 -9.88 8.09
C LEU A 343 5.77 -9.51 9.53
N SER A 344 5.57 -8.24 9.77
CA SER A 344 5.20 -7.70 11.06
C SER A 344 4.23 -6.53 10.93
N VAL A 345 3.53 -6.24 12.00
CA VAL A 345 2.61 -5.12 12.10
C VAL A 345 2.71 -4.51 13.50
N VAL A 346 2.55 -3.20 13.58
CA VAL A 346 2.46 -2.48 14.86
C VAL A 346 1.01 -2.16 15.16
N VAL A 347 0.57 -2.52 16.36
CA VAL A 347 -0.78 -2.25 16.86
C VAL A 347 -0.64 -1.75 18.29
N ASN A 348 -1.19 -0.56 18.58
CA ASN A 348 -1.11 0.07 19.92
C ASN A 348 0.32 0.12 20.48
N ASP A 349 1.28 0.54 19.65
CA ASP A 349 2.71 0.63 19.99
C ASP A 349 3.39 -0.70 20.37
N GLU A 350 2.77 -1.82 20.05
CA GLU A 350 3.35 -3.16 20.17
C GLU A 350 3.66 -3.75 18.81
N LEU A 351 4.81 -4.41 18.68
CA LEU A 351 5.28 -5.02 17.44
C LEU A 351 4.92 -6.50 17.41
N TYR A 352 4.02 -6.87 16.51
CA TYR A 352 3.55 -8.24 16.31
C TYR A 352 4.15 -8.86 15.07
N ALA A 353 4.47 -10.16 15.15
CA ALA A 353 4.85 -10.97 14.00
C ALA A 353 4.19 -12.34 14.07
N PHE A 354 3.87 -12.90 12.92
CA PHE A 354 3.33 -14.24 12.80
C PHE A 354 4.47 -15.22 12.56
N ASP A 355 4.53 -16.26 13.39
CA ASP A 355 5.46 -17.38 13.28
C ASP A 355 4.72 -18.60 12.70
N PRO A 356 4.98 -18.96 11.44
CA PRO A 356 4.33 -20.11 10.80
C PRO A 356 4.85 -21.47 11.29
N SER A 357 5.62 -21.51 12.38
CA SER A 357 6.45 -22.62 12.84
C SER A 357 5.85 -24.03 12.63
N ASN A 358 6.68 -24.87 12.01
CA ASN A 358 6.64 -26.34 11.99
C ASN A 358 5.29 -27.01 11.71
N SER A 359 4.98 -27.15 10.46
CA SER A 359 4.30 -28.22 9.69
C SER A 359 3.13 -29.04 10.29
N MET A 360 2.84 -29.00 11.56
CA MET A 360 1.73 -29.74 12.18
C MET A 360 0.91 -28.90 13.17
N ASP A 361 1.47 -27.83 13.70
CA ASP A 361 0.78 -26.94 14.63
C ASP A 361 0.40 -25.61 13.95
N ASN A 362 -0.79 -25.17 14.24
CA ASN A 362 -1.29 -23.87 13.84
C ASN A 362 -0.27 -22.78 14.17
N GLY A 363 -0.01 -21.85 13.24
CA GLY A 363 0.97 -20.78 13.46
C GLY A 363 0.67 -19.97 14.73
N LYS A 364 1.68 -19.28 15.23
CA LYS A 364 1.64 -18.50 16.46
C LYS A 364 1.85 -17.02 16.18
N ILE A 365 1.22 -16.14 16.94
CA ILE A 365 1.55 -14.72 16.92
C ILE A 365 2.43 -14.40 18.10
N LYS A 366 3.52 -13.73 17.82
CA LYS A 366 4.51 -13.26 18.79
C LYS A 366 4.48 -11.74 18.87
N VAL A 367 4.75 -11.21 20.06
CA VAL A 367 5.01 -9.80 20.33
C VAL A 367 6.46 -9.64 20.77
N TYR A 368 7.08 -8.55 20.34
CA TYR A 368 8.44 -8.24 20.78
C TYR A 368 8.42 -7.54 22.14
N ASP A 369 9.12 -8.11 23.11
CA ASP A 369 9.38 -7.53 24.42
C ASP A 369 10.76 -6.86 24.42
N GLU A 370 10.77 -5.54 24.49
CA GLU A 370 11.99 -4.74 24.48
C GLU A 370 12.81 -4.90 25.76
N GLY A 371 12.14 -5.14 26.90
CA GLY A 371 12.81 -5.29 28.19
C GLY A 371 13.66 -6.55 28.27
N GLU A 372 13.23 -7.63 27.63
CA GLU A 372 13.92 -8.91 27.58
C GLU A 372 14.67 -9.15 26.29
N ASP A 373 14.56 -8.23 25.31
CA ASP A 373 15.06 -8.41 23.93
C ASP A 373 14.63 -9.76 23.34
N ALA A 374 13.35 -10.09 23.43
CA ALA A 374 12.84 -11.39 23.04
C ALA A 374 11.44 -11.34 22.43
N TRP A 375 11.14 -12.32 21.57
CA TRP A 375 9.81 -12.51 21.01
C TRP A 375 9.01 -13.48 21.89
N LYS A 376 7.89 -13.01 22.46
CA LYS A 376 6.98 -13.79 23.30
C LYS A 376 5.75 -14.21 22.51
N VAL A 377 5.29 -15.45 22.71
CA VAL A 377 4.04 -15.94 22.13
C VAL A 377 2.86 -15.34 22.89
N VAL A 378 1.97 -14.66 22.16
CA VAL A 378 0.75 -14.07 22.74
C VAL A 378 -0.52 -14.75 22.21
N ILE A 379 -0.47 -15.36 21.04
CA ILE A 379 -1.57 -16.15 20.48
C ILE A 379 -1.01 -17.48 20.01
N GLY A 380 -1.46 -18.56 20.63
CA GLY A 380 -0.92 -19.90 20.42
C GLY A 380 -1.45 -20.62 19.17
N LYS A 381 -2.63 -20.23 18.67
CA LYS A 381 -3.25 -20.86 17.50
C LYS A 381 -3.87 -19.80 16.60
N VAL A 382 -3.50 -19.84 15.34
CA VAL A 382 -4.07 -18.98 14.28
C VAL A 382 -4.72 -19.88 13.23
N PRO A 383 -5.96 -19.62 12.81
CA PRO A 383 -6.69 -20.44 11.86
C PRO A 383 -6.15 -20.29 10.45
N VAL A 384 -5.09 -21.01 10.11
CA VAL A 384 -4.52 -21.09 8.75
C VAL A 384 -4.75 -22.46 8.19
N TYR A 385 -5.45 -22.53 7.07
CA TYR A 385 -5.87 -23.80 6.47
C TYR A 385 -4.93 -24.34 5.39
N ASP A 386 -4.11 -23.48 4.79
CA ASP A 386 -3.21 -23.89 3.71
C ASP A 386 -1.93 -23.07 3.67
N PHE A 387 -0.82 -23.68 4.05
CA PHE A 387 0.51 -23.09 3.93
C PHE A 387 1.26 -23.51 2.67
N SER A 388 0.72 -24.49 1.90
CA SER A 388 1.57 -25.28 1.02
C SER A 388 1.79 -24.70 -0.37
N ASN A 389 0.94 -23.81 -0.88
CA ASN A 389 0.93 -23.47 -2.31
C ASN A 389 0.94 -21.98 -2.66
N SER A 390 0.97 -21.08 -1.69
CA SER A 390 0.90 -19.63 -1.94
C SER A 390 2.14 -18.88 -1.48
N GLU A 391 2.62 -17.94 -2.28
CA GLU A 391 3.70 -17.00 -1.89
C GLU A 391 3.30 -16.16 -0.67
N SER A 392 2.01 -15.93 -0.49
CA SER A 392 1.46 -15.15 0.62
C SER A 392 0.21 -15.81 1.19
N PRO A 393 0.35 -16.92 1.96
CA PRO A 393 -0.78 -17.64 2.51
C PRO A 393 -1.58 -16.82 3.52
N TYR A 394 -0.98 -15.79 4.09
CA TYR A 394 -1.60 -14.89 5.06
C TYR A 394 -0.99 -13.48 5.01
N LEU A 395 -1.74 -12.51 5.53
CA LEU A 395 -1.31 -11.13 5.76
C LEU A 395 -1.71 -10.69 7.17
N LEU A 396 -0.99 -9.71 7.72
CA LEU A 396 -1.30 -9.06 8.98
C LEU A 396 -1.67 -7.60 8.75
N ALA A 397 -2.63 -7.10 9.50
CA ALA A 397 -3.00 -5.70 9.51
C ALA A 397 -3.36 -5.21 10.91
N GLY A 398 -2.95 -3.99 11.25
CA GLY A 398 -3.47 -3.24 12.38
C GLY A 398 -4.61 -2.36 11.87
N LEU A 399 -5.83 -2.56 12.37
CA LEU A 399 -7.02 -1.86 11.93
C LEU A 399 -7.86 -1.49 13.14
N HIS A 400 -8.18 -0.21 13.32
CA HIS A 400 -8.88 0.31 14.50
C HIS A 400 -8.26 -0.10 15.84
N GLY A 401 -6.92 -0.08 15.91
CA GLY A 401 -6.18 -0.48 17.11
C GLY A 401 -6.31 -1.96 17.46
N LYS A 402 -6.68 -2.82 16.50
CA LYS A 402 -6.83 -4.27 16.68
C LYS A 402 -6.02 -5.04 15.66
N LEU A 403 -5.53 -6.20 16.07
CA LEU A 403 -4.80 -7.11 15.20
C LEU A 403 -5.77 -7.89 14.32
N HIS A 404 -5.50 -7.85 13.02
CA HIS A 404 -6.27 -8.60 12.01
C HIS A 404 -5.36 -9.57 11.27
N PHE A 405 -5.91 -10.74 11.02
CA PHE A 405 -5.29 -11.79 10.24
C PHE A 405 -6.12 -12.05 8.98
N ILE A 406 -5.47 -12.01 7.82
CA ILE A 406 -6.13 -12.18 6.53
C ILE A 406 -5.59 -13.45 5.89
N ALA A 407 -6.45 -14.43 5.65
CA ALA A 407 -6.10 -15.70 5.03
C ALA A 407 -7.28 -16.30 4.28
N LYS A 408 -7.06 -17.40 3.58
CA LYS A 408 -8.15 -18.22 3.03
C LYS A 408 -8.75 -19.08 4.11
N ASN A 409 -10.07 -19.14 4.14
CA ASN A 409 -10.81 -20.05 5.03
C ASN A 409 -10.97 -21.45 4.40
N SER A 410 -11.65 -22.37 5.09
CA SER A 410 -11.92 -23.73 4.62
C SER A 410 -12.70 -23.80 3.30
N LYS A 411 -13.44 -22.74 2.95
CA LYS A 411 -14.19 -22.62 1.68
C LYS A 411 -13.35 -21.98 0.56
N GLN A 412 -12.06 -21.71 0.81
CA GLN A 412 -11.16 -20.99 -0.10
C GLN A 412 -11.57 -19.52 -0.34
N ASP A 413 -12.46 -18.97 0.50
CA ASP A 413 -12.78 -17.55 0.51
C ASP A 413 -11.70 -16.79 1.29
N ILE A 414 -11.42 -15.57 0.89
CA ILE A 414 -10.54 -14.70 1.67
C ILE A 414 -11.33 -14.13 2.84
N ALA A 415 -10.91 -14.48 4.04
CA ALA A 415 -11.47 -14.05 5.31
C ALA A 415 -10.55 -13.05 6.00
N VAL A 416 -11.15 -12.04 6.62
CA VAL A 416 -10.50 -11.07 7.51
C VAL A 416 -10.96 -11.38 8.93
N LEU A 417 -10.03 -11.84 9.75
CA LEU A 417 -10.26 -12.30 11.10
C LEU A 417 -9.69 -11.27 12.08
N GLN A 418 -10.43 -10.91 13.11
CA GLN A 418 -10.01 -10.02 14.18
C GLN A 418 -9.70 -10.82 15.44
N ALA A 419 -8.54 -10.56 16.05
CA ALA A 419 -8.19 -11.10 17.36
C ALA A 419 -8.95 -10.35 18.46
N VAL A 420 -9.67 -11.08 19.33
CA VAL A 420 -10.41 -10.51 20.45
C VAL A 420 -10.07 -11.31 21.72
N PRO A 421 -9.57 -10.67 22.79
CA PRO A 421 -9.37 -11.32 24.08
C PRO A 421 -10.71 -11.83 24.64
N CYS A 422 -10.74 -13.03 25.18
CA CYS A 422 -11.97 -13.63 25.74
C CYS A 422 -12.60 -12.80 26.85
N ASN A 423 -11.79 -12.08 27.62
CA ASN A 423 -12.27 -11.22 28.72
C ASN A 423 -13.17 -10.06 28.23
N ASN A 424 -13.21 -9.77 26.95
CA ASN A 424 -14.01 -8.68 26.35
C ASN A 424 -15.35 -9.16 25.74
N LEU A 425 -15.64 -10.45 25.78
CA LEU A 425 -16.89 -11.01 25.21
C LEU A 425 -18.11 -10.82 26.12
N ASP A 426 -17.90 -10.65 27.43
CA ASP A 426 -18.99 -10.53 28.42
C ASP A 426 -19.54 -9.12 28.63
N SER A 427 -18.98 -8.10 27.95
CA SER A 427 -19.29 -6.68 28.18
C SER A 427 -20.04 -5.96 27.08
N SER A 428 -20.66 -6.65 26.10
CA SER A 428 -21.50 -5.97 25.11
C SER A 428 -22.94 -5.85 25.59
N PRO A 429 -23.50 -4.61 25.68
CA PRO A 429 -24.92 -4.44 25.96
C PRO A 429 -25.72 -4.98 24.78
N SER A 430 -26.69 -5.81 25.09
CA SER A 430 -27.70 -6.36 24.20
C SER A 430 -28.34 -5.28 23.30
N ALA A 431 -27.87 -5.15 22.07
CA ALA A 431 -28.62 -4.52 21.00
C ALA A 431 -29.30 -5.65 20.20
N SER A 432 -30.57 -5.84 20.51
CA SER A 432 -31.50 -6.70 19.80
C SER A 432 -31.60 -6.28 18.33
N THR A 433 -30.91 -6.97 17.46
CA THR A 433 -31.32 -7.09 16.05
C THR A 433 -31.01 -8.52 15.60
N SER A 434 -32.10 -9.24 15.36
CA SER A 434 -32.18 -10.63 14.98
C SER A 434 -31.51 -10.90 13.63
N LEU A 435 -30.26 -11.30 13.67
CA LEU A 435 -29.65 -12.19 12.67
C LEU A 435 -28.90 -13.24 13.45
N SER A 436 -29.54 -14.40 13.56
CA SER A 436 -28.99 -15.54 14.27
C SER A 436 -27.65 -15.98 13.67
N PRO A 437 -26.55 -15.97 14.42
CA PRO A 437 -25.36 -16.70 14.04
C PRO A 437 -25.61 -18.18 14.39
N LYS A 438 -26.28 -18.88 13.52
CA LYS A 438 -26.31 -20.34 13.58
C LYS A 438 -25.10 -20.87 12.84
N SER A 439 -24.36 -21.71 13.57
CA SER A 439 -23.47 -22.78 13.10
C SER A 439 -21.97 -22.57 12.97
N MET A 440 -21.36 -21.47 13.45
CA MET A 440 -19.89 -21.37 13.41
C MET A 440 -19.20 -21.40 14.79
N GLN A 441 -19.97 -21.45 15.89
CA GLN A 441 -19.38 -21.53 17.24
C GLN A 441 -18.80 -22.91 17.58
N ASP A 442 -19.20 -23.97 16.89
CA ASP A 442 -18.75 -25.34 17.21
C ASP A 442 -17.44 -25.75 16.52
N GLU A 443 -16.95 -25.01 15.52
CA GLU A 443 -15.69 -25.34 14.83
C GLU A 443 -14.45 -24.65 15.39
N PHE A 444 -14.58 -23.64 16.27
CA PHE A 444 -13.45 -22.82 16.75
C PHE A 444 -13.23 -22.84 18.26
N LEU A 445 -14.04 -23.57 19.04
CA LEU A 445 -13.71 -23.91 20.42
C LEU A 445 -12.68 -25.05 20.42
N ILE A 446 -11.43 -24.71 20.14
CA ILE A 446 -10.34 -25.66 20.28
C ILE A 446 -9.92 -25.66 21.75
N ASP A 447 -10.20 -26.80 22.39
CA ASP A 447 -9.78 -27.17 23.74
C ASP A 447 -8.27 -26.89 23.93
N SER A 448 -7.92 -25.82 24.62
CA SER A 448 -6.53 -25.45 24.93
C SER A 448 -6.21 -25.83 26.37
N ALA A 449 -6.21 -27.13 26.64
CA ALA A 449 -5.61 -27.65 27.85
C ALA A 449 -4.22 -28.20 27.52
N ALA A 450 -3.20 -27.33 27.51
CA ALA A 450 -1.81 -27.60 27.86
C ALA A 450 -0.89 -26.41 27.47
N GLU A 451 -0.28 -25.84 28.52
CA GLU A 451 1.04 -25.18 28.50
C GLU A 451 1.19 -23.88 27.71
N THR A 452 0.65 -22.79 28.19
CA THR A 452 1.25 -21.45 28.38
C THR A 452 0.19 -20.50 28.91
N GLU A 453 0.50 -19.66 29.90
CA GLU A 453 -0.35 -18.58 30.44
C GLU A 453 -0.55 -17.47 29.39
N THR A 454 -1.19 -17.79 28.27
CA THR A 454 -1.64 -16.80 27.29
C THR A 454 -3.14 -16.64 27.46
N ASP A 455 -3.61 -15.42 27.64
CA ASP A 455 -5.03 -15.12 27.67
C ASP A 455 -5.72 -15.73 26.42
N PRO A 456 -6.81 -16.46 26.58
CA PRO A 456 -7.48 -17.08 25.46
C PRO A 456 -7.98 -15.98 24.50
N VAL A 457 -7.61 -16.09 23.25
CA VAL A 457 -8.02 -15.17 22.19
C VAL A 457 -8.97 -15.90 21.24
N VAL A 458 -10.09 -15.27 20.94
CA VAL A 458 -11.07 -15.74 19.94
C VAL A 458 -10.88 -14.97 18.63
N TRP A 459 -10.94 -15.67 17.52
CA TRP A 459 -10.93 -15.08 16.19
C TRP A 459 -12.37 -14.84 15.72
N ILE A 460 -12.69 -13.59 15.43
CA ILE A 460 -13.99 -13.19 14.90
C ILE A 460 -13.84 -12.83 13.44
N GLU A 461 -14.63 -13.47 12.57
CA GLU A 461 -14.68 -13.09 11.15
C GLU A 461 -15.38 -11.75 10.99
N VAL A 462 -14.63 -10.74 10.54
CA VAL A 462 -15.14 -9.39 10.24
C VAL A 462 -15.82 -9.37 8.88
N ALA A 463 -15.21 -10.02 7.91
CA ALA A 463 -15.73 -10.13 6.55
C ALA A 463 -15.06 -11.30 5.83
N SER A 464 -15.81 -11.93 4.93
CA SER A 464 -15.24 -12.88 3.98
C SER A 464 -15.81 -12.69 2.58
N ARG A 465 -15.04 -13.07 1.58
CA ARG A 465 -15.46 -12.97 0.18
C ARG A 465 -14.75 -13.99 -0.69
N SER A 466 -15.51 -14.60 -1.58
CA SER A 466 -14.98 -15.43 -2.65
C SER A 466 -14.41 -14.55 -3.79
N PHE A 467 -13.15 -14.79 -4.13
CA PHE A 467 -12.49 -14.19 -5.28
C PHE A 467 -12.12 -15.26 -6.32
N GLY A 468 -12.69 -16.47 -6.21
CA GLY A 468 -12.35 -17.61 -7.04
C GLY A 468 -10.93 -18.12 -6.76
N LEU A 469 -10.28 -18.66 -7.77
CA LEU A 469 -8.87 -19.09 -7.68
C LEU A 469 -7.96 -17.85 -7.67
N SER A 470 -7.84 -17.22 -6.51
CA SER A 470 -7.02 -16.03 -6.32
C SER A 470 -5.98 -16.23 -5.23
N GLU A 471 -4.90 -15.47 -5.28
CA GLU A 471 -3.84 -15.43 -4.28
C GLU A 471 -3.79 -14.08 -3.58
N LEU A 472 -3.51 -14.12 -2.28
CA LEU A 472 -3.21 -12.93 -1.50
C LEU A 472 -1.83 -12.39 -1.88
N ILE A 473 -1.72 -11.09 -2.13
CA ILE A 473 -0.45 -10.46 -2.46
C ILE A 473 -0.04 -9.47 -1.38
N ASN A 474 -0.91 -8.53 -1.03
CA ASN A 474 -0.60 -7.48 -0.08
C ASN A 474 -1.87 -6.92 0.55
N CYS A 475 -1.74 -6.31 1.72
CA CYS A 475 -2.76 -5.48 2.31
C CYS A 475 -2.18 -4.16 2.80
N GLN A 476 -3.00 -3.11 2.73
CA GLN A 476 -2.67 -1.78 3.27
C GLN A 476 -3.88 -1.24 4.01
N VAL A 477 -3.65 -0.60 5.13
CA VAL A 477 -4.67 0.16 5.85
C VAL A 477 -4.53 1.62 5.44
N VAL A 478 -5.63 2.20 4.99
CA VAL A 478 -5.67 3.59 4.54
C VAL A 478 -6.69 4.33 5.38
N ASP A 479 -6.26 5.40 6.02
CA ASP A 479 -7.12 6.30 6.78
C ASP A 479 -7.71 7.37 5.84
N ILE A 480 -9.05 7.39 5.67
CA ILE A 480 -9.76 8.18 4.65
C ILE A 480 -11.03 8.86 5.15
#